data_9680c639bba3aa1afc6beb68f630dc5e
#
_entry.id   9680c639bba3aa1afc6beb68f630dc5e
#
_cell.length_a   1.000
_cell.length_b   1.000
_cell.length_c   1.000
_cell.angle_alpha   90.00
_cell.angle_beta   90.00
_cell.angle_gamma   90.00
#
_symmetry.space_group_name_H-M   'P 1'
#
loop_
_entity.id
_entity.type
_entity.pdbx_description
1 polymer ?
#
loop_
_entity_poly.entity_id
_entity_poly.type
_entity_poly.pdbx_seq_one_letter_code
_entity_poly.pdbx_strand_id
1 'polypeptide(L)'
;MEVYATRYKEAVDHDAQGIILHMNTYGGTVVHADSIRTLILNSAIPVYAFIDNNAASAGALIAIACDSIYMRPGGNIGAATVVNETGAAMPDKYQSYMRATIRSTAEAHGKDTTITLSGDTVIKWVRDPLIAEAMVDTRIVVPGLDDSTKVLTLTAQEALKWGYNEAVVNNVHEIVTERLGVPEYTLQTFKPSVYDDLVGFLLNPALQAILVMIIIGGIYFELQTPGIGFPSAAALIAAVLYFAPLYLDGLAASWEILIFIAGIILMILELIVIPGFGWRVYWVLFACLPCLFLRW
;
A
#
# COMPACT_ATOMS: atom_id res chain seq x y z
N MET A 1 5.22 0.98 2.43
CA MET A 1 6.06 -0.25 2.37
C MET A 1 7.22 -0.15 3.34
N GLU A 2 8.04 0.87 3.26
CA GLU A 2 9.20 1.11 4.12
C GLU A 2 8.84 1.16 5.61
N VAL A 3 7.75 1.86 5.96
CA VAL A 3 7.23 1.90 7.33
C VAL A 3 6.96 0.49 7.88
N TYR A 4 6.30 -0.38 7.10
CA TYR A 4 6.04 -1.76 7.54
C TYR A 4 7.34 -2.55 7.74
N ALA A 5 8.27 -2.47 6.79
CA ALA A 5 9.56 -3.18 6.87
C ALA A 5 10.39 -2.72 8.08
N THR A 6 10.42 -1.40 8.35
CA THR A 6 11.12 -0.83 9.50
C THR A 6 10.49 -1.32 10.81
N ARG A 7 9.15 -1.31 10.92
CA ARG A 7 8.45 -1.75 12.14
C ARG A 7 8.52 -3.26 12.35
N TYR A 8 8.50 -4.02 11.27
CA TYR A 8 8.78 -5.45 11.34
C TYR A 8 10.17 -5.72 11.93
N LYS A 9 11.18 -5.01 11.43
CA LYS A 9 12.55 -5.12 11.94
C LYS A 9 12.65 -4.72 13.41
N GLU A 10 12.03 -3.62 13.81
CA GLU A 10 11.96 -3.21 15.22
C GLU A 10 11.32 -4.29 16.09
N ALA A 11 10.21 -4.90 15.64
CA ALA A 11 9.57 -5.98 16.40
C ALA A 11 10.52 -7.17 16.59
N VAL A 12 11.25 -7.56 15.55
CA VAL A 12 12.25 -8.62 15.63
C VAL A 12 13.41 -8.24 16.56
N ASP A 13 13.94 -7.02 16.43
CA ASP A 13 15.06 -6.51 17.23
C ASP A 13 14.69 -6.38 18.73
N HIS A 14 13.40 -6.23 19.05
CA HIS A 14 12.86 -6.21 20.42
C HIS A 14 12.31 -7.55 20.92
N ASP A 15 12.66 -8.66 20.27
CA ASP A 15 12.24 -10.02 20.65
C ASP A 15 10.72 -10.17 20.78
N ALA A 16 9.94 -9.50 19.92
CA ALA A 16 8.49 -9.62 19.90
C ALA A 16 8.08 -11.08 19.58
N GLN A 17 7.14 -11.62 20.33
CA GLN A 17 6.63 -12.98 20.14
C GLN A 17 5.63 -13.08 19.00
N GLY A 18 5.14 -11.96 18.48
CA GLY A 18 4.24 -11.86 17.34
C GLY A 18 3.87 -10.43 17.01
N ILE A 19 3.30 -10.22 15.84
CA ILE A 19 2.84 -8.94 15.34
C ILE A 19 1.34 -9.03 15.08
N ILE A 20 0.57 -8.04 15.52
CA ILE A 20 -0.84 -7.91 15.19
C ILE A 20 -1.02 -6.71 14.27
N LEU A 21 -1.44 -6.96 13.04
CA LEU A 21 -1.83 -5.93 12.08
C LEU A 21 -3.28 -5.51 12.34
N HIS A 22 -3.46 -4.37 12.96
CA HIS A 22 -4.79 -3.78 13.14
C HIS A 22 -5.22 -3.10 11.84
N MET A 23 -6.18 -3.71 11.15
CA MET A 23 -6.53 -3.37 9.77
C MET A 23 -7.90 -2.70 9.68
N ASN A 24 -7.92 -1.52 9.03
CA ASN A 24 -9.11 -0.87 8.53
C ASN A 24 -8.74 -0.14 7.24
N THR A 25 -8.86 -0.81 6.10
CA THR A 25 -8.38 -0.29 4.81
C THR A 25 -9.33 -0.65 3.67
N TYR A 26 -9.49 0.28 2.75
CA TYR A 26 -10.21 0.08 1.48
C TYR A 26 -9.30 -0.36 0.34
N GLY A 27 -7.99 -0.50 0.58
CA GLY A 27 -7.03 -0.98 -0.40
C GLY A 27 -5.79 -0.11 -0.51
N GLY A 28 -5.06 -0.30 -1.59
CA GLY A 28 -3.81 0.39 -1.90
C GLY A 28 -3.22 -0.13 -3.20
N THR A 29 -1.99 0.25 -3.51
CA THR A 29 -1.33 -0.19 -4.75
C THR A 29 -0.91 -1.66 -4.67
N VAL A 30 -1.05 -2.37 -5.79
CA VAL A 30 -0.70 -3.80 -5.91
C VAL A 30 0.76 -4.05 -5.54
N VAL A 31 1.68 -3.18 -5.98
CA VAL A 31 3.12 -3.32 -5.72
C VAL A 31 3.44 -3.27 -4.22
N HIS A 32 2.85 -2.33 -3.48
CA HIS A 32 3.08 -2.24 -2.04
C HIS A 32 2.42 -3.39 -1.28
N ALA A 33 1.23 -3.82 -1.71
CA ALA A 33 0.55 -4.96 -1.11
C ALA A 33 1.32 -6.26 -1.30
N ASP A 34 1.86 -6.51 -2.50
CA ASP A 34 2.68 -7.69 -2.79
C ASP A 34 4.00 -7.71 -2.00
N SER A 35 4.60 -6.54 -1.83
CA SER A 35 5.80 -6.40 -1.00
C SER A 35 5.53 -6.69 0.49
N ILE A 36 4.41 -6.18 1.05
CA ILE A 36 4.00 -6.46 2.43
C ILE A 36 3.65 -7.95 2.59
N ARG A 37 2.86 -8.50 1.66
CA ARG A 37 2.55 -9.94 1.58
C ARG A 37 3.83 -10.78 1.64
N THR A 38 4.82 -10.45 0.81
CA THR A 38 6.07 -11.19 0.74
C THR A 38 6.85 -11.14 2.05
N LEU A 39 6.88 -9.99 2.73
CA LEU A 39 7.48 -9.86 4.06
C LEU A 39 6.75 -10.71 5.10
N ILE A 40 5.41 -10.74 5.09
CA ILE A 40 4.61 -11.53 6.02
C ILE A 40 4.86 -13.02 5.82
N LEU A 41 4.77 -13.51 4.57
CA LEU A 41 5.00 -14.93 4.25
C LEU A 41 6.41 -15.43 4.59
N ASN A 42 7.40 -14.53 4.67
CA ASN A 42 8.77 -14.85 5.07
C ASN A 42 9.10 -14.39 6.49
N SER A 43 8.09 -14.06 7.29
CA SER A 43 8.29 -13.59 8.66
C SER A 43 8.89 -14.69 9.55
N ALA A 44 9.88 -14.31 10.37
CA ALA A 44 10.44 -15.20 11.37
C ALA A 44 9.57 -15.31 12.64
N ILE A 45 8.64 -14.38 12.83
CA ILE A 45 7.71 -14.33 13.96
C ILE A 45 6.28 -14.30 13.43
N PRO A 46 5.31 -14.89 14.14
CA PRO A 46 3.93 -14.97 13.65
C PRO A 46 3.31 -13.59 13.47
N VAL A 47 2.57 -13.42 12.37
CA VAL A 47 1.86 -12.20 12.04
C VAL A 47 0.37 -12.48 11.98
N TYR A 48 -0.41 -11.78 12.78
CA TYR A 48 -1.85 -11.93 12.90
C TYR A 48 -2.56 -10.72 12.30
N ALA A 49 -3.61 -10.92 11.53
CA ALA A 49 -4.48 -9.84 11.08
C ALA A 49 -5.65 -9.66 12.07
N PHE A 50 -5.88 -8.45 12.55
CA PHE A 50 -7.11 -8.06 13.22
C PHE A 50 -7.86 -7.06 12.33
N ILE A 51 -8.92 -7.51 11.69
CA ILE A 51 -9.77 -6.69 10.81
C ILE A 51 -10.83 -6.02 11.68
N ASP A 52 -10.61 -4.74 11.99
CA ASP A 52 -11.54 -3.94 12.80
C ASP A 52 -12.81 -3.63 12.00
N ASN A 53 -12.69 -3.15 10.75
CA ASN A 53 -13.83 -2.84 9.91
C ASN A 53 -13.66 -3.38 8.49
N ASN A 54 -12.60 -3.02 7.79
CA ASN A 54 -12.43 -3.40 6.39
C ASN A 54 -11.01 -3.93 6.12
N ALA A 55 -10.93 -5.00 5.34
CA ALA A 55 -9.73 -5.46 4.65
C ALA A 55 -10.10 -5.67 3.18
N ALA A 56 -10.32 -4.56 2.45
CA ALA A 56 -10.71 -4.59 1.05
C ALA A 56 -9.49 -4.50 0.13
N SER A 57 -9.58 -5.10 -1.07
CA SER A 57 -8.58 -5.00 -2.14
C SER A 57 -7.19 -5.46 -1.65
N ALA A 58 -6.19 -4.58 -1.68
CA ALA A 58 -4.84 -4.83 -1.13
C ALA A 58 -4.88 -5.34 0.32
N GLY A 59 -5.85 -4.88 1.13
CA GLY A 59 -6.05 -5.34 2.50
C GLY A 59 -6.40 -6.83 2.59
N ALA A 60 -7.20 -7.34 1.66
CA ALA A 60 -7.51 -8.77 1.62
C ALA A 60 -6.26 -9.62 1.33
N LEU A 61 -5.45 -9.21 0.34
CA LEU A 61 -4.20 -9.88 0.02
C LEU A 61 -3.24 -9.93 1.22
N ILE A 62 -3.10 -8.80 1.94
CA ILE A 62 -2.25 -8.69 3.13
C ILE A 62 -2.80 -9.56 4.28
N ALA A 63 -4.11 -9.51 4.52
CA ALA A 63 -4.73 -10.31 5.56
C ALA A 63 -4.60 -11.82 5.30
N ILE A 64 -4.80 -12.25 4.04
CA ILE A 64 -4.63 -13.66 3.63
C ILE A 64 -3.18 -14.14 3.82
N ALA A 65 -2.19 -13.26 3.73
CA ALA A 65 -0.79 -13.62 3.97
C ALA A 65 -0.45 -13.84 5.45
N CYS A 66 -1.24 -13.32 6.39
CA CYS A 66 -1.02 -13.47 7.82
C CYS A 66 -1.27 -14.91 8.29
N ASP A 67 -0.60 -15.33 9.36
CA ASP A 67 -0.74 -16.68 9.94
C ASP A 67 -2.17 -16.96 10.42
N SER A 68 -2.81 -15.97 11.03
CA SER A 68 -4.22 -16.05 11.45
C SER A 68 -4.94 -14.74 11.20
N ILE A 69 -6.24 -14.85 10.94
CA ILE A 69 -7.13 -13.70 10.72
C ILE A 69 -8.19 -13.69 11.82
N TYR A 70 -8.35 -12.55 12.46
CA TYR A 70 -9.37 -12.26 13.45
C TYR A 70 -10.20 -11.09 12.96
N MET A 71 -11.51 -11.16 13.11
CA MET A 71 -12.40 -10.11 12.61
C MET A 71 -13.32 -9.61 13.71
N ARG A 72 -13.52 -8.29 13.71
CA ARG A 72 -14.55 -7.68 14.56
C ARG A 72 -15.96 -7.95 14.00
N PRO A 73 -17.01 -8.00 14.84
CA PRO A 73 -18.38 -8.01 14.34
C PRO A 73 -18.63 -6.84 13.40
N GLY A 74 -19.12 -7.14 12.17
CA GLY A 74 -19.30 -6.15 11.11
C GLY A 74 -18.06 -5.92 10.20
N GLY A 75 -16.95 -6.57 10.49
CA GLY A 75 -15.77 -6.54 9.61
C GLY A 75 -15.99 -7.28 8.30
N ASN A 76 -15.28 -6.85 7.25
CA ASN A 76 -15.37 -7.42 5.90
C ASN A 76 -13.98 -7.67 5.32
N ILE A 77 -13.85 -8.73 4.50
CA ILE A 77 -12.63 -9.08 3.76
C ILE A 77 -12.98 -9.48 2.33
N GLY A 78 -12.26 -8.96 1.33
CA GLY A 78 -12.45 -9.31 -0.08
C GLY A 78 -12.37 -8.12 -1.03
N ALA A 79 -13.20 -8.12 -2.08
CA ALA A 79 -13.28 -7.08 -3.12
C ALA A 79 -11.90 -6.70 -3.69
N ALA A 80 -11.14 -7.69 -4.17
CA ALA A 80 -9.73 -7.52 -4.56
C ALA A 80 -9.53 -7.36 -6.08
N THR A 81 -10.57 -6.97 -6.83
CA THR A 81 -10.45 -6.62 -8.25
C THR A 81 -9.47 -5.46 -8.44
N VAL A 82 -8.54 -5.61 -9.38
CA VAL A 82 -7.61 -4.53 -9.71
C VAL A 82 -8.33 -3.45 -10.50
N VAL A 83 -8.34 -2.24 -9.99
CA VAL A 83 -8.98 -1.07 -10.60
C VAL A 83 -7.95 0.03 -10.86
N ASN A 84 -8.23 0.90 -11.82
CA ASN A 84 -7.47 2.13 -12.03
C ASN A 84 -7.93 3.24 -11.07
N GLU A 85 -7.34 4.42 -11.17
CA GLU A 85 -7.66 5.60 -10.33
C GLU A 85 -9.11 6.06 -10.43
N THR A 86 -9.79 5.79 -11.55
CA THR A 86 -11.21 6.11 -11.73
C THR A 86 -12.15 5.04 -11.19
N GLY A 87 -11.62 3.93 -10.62
CA GLY A 87 -12.40 2.80 -10.15
C GLY A 87 -12.82 1.81 -11.24
N ALA A 88 -12.38 2.01 -12.49
CA ALA A 88 -12.65 1.08 -13.58
C ALA A 88 -11.73 -0.14 -13.50
N ALA A 89 -12.29 -1.33 -13.77
CA ALA A 89 -11.51 -2.57 -13.76
C ALA A 89 -10.39 -2.54 -14.80
N MET A 90 -9.19 -2.92 -14.37
CA MET A 90 -8.03 -3.05 -15.25
C MET A 90 -8.19 -4.24 -16.21
N PRO A 91 -7.50 -4.21 -17.38
CA PRO A 91 -7.49 -5.32 -18.34
C PRO A 91 -7.20 -6.68 -17.70
N ASP A 92 -7.71 -7.76 -18.30
CA ASP A 92 -7.65 -9.12 -17.74
C ASP A 92 -6.24 -9.60 -17.37
N LYS A 93 -5.19 -9.15 -18.03
CA LYS A 93 -3.80 -9.49 -17.65
C LYS A 93 -3.46 -9.11 -16.21
N TYR A 94 -3.98 -7.97 -15.72
CA TYR A 94 -3.78 -7.52 -14.34
C TYR A 94 -4.64 -8.33 -13.37
N GLN A 95 -5.88 -8.64 -13.76
CA GLN A 95 -6.76 -9.51 -12.99
C GLN A 95 -6.17 -10.92 -12.89
N SER A 96 -5.65 -11.47 -14.00
CA SER A 96 -4.99 -12.77 -14.01
C SER A 96 -3.78 -12.83 -13.08
N TYR A 97 -2.95 -11.78 -13.08
CA TYR A 97 -1.83 -11.68 -12.17
C TYR A 97 -2.30 -11.66 -10.70
N MET A 98 -3.30 -10.81 -10.39
CA MET A 98 -3.83 -10.70 -9.03
C MET A 98 -4.50 -12.00 -8.58
N ARG A 99 -5.27 -12.69 -9.43
CA ARG A 99 -5.81 -14.03 -9.13
C ARG A 99 -4.72 -15.02 -8.75
N ALA A 100 -3.66 -15.10 -9.57
CA ALA A 100 -2.54 -16.00 -9.29
C ALA A 100 -1.83 -15.64 -7.97
N THR A 101 -1.64 -14.35 -7.69
CA THR A 101 -1.00 -13.85 -6.48
C THR A 101 -1.80 -14.18 -5.23
N ILE A 102 -3.12 -13.88 -5.22
CA ILE A 102 -3.95 -14.13 -4.04
C ILE A 102 -4.18 -15.63 -3.80
N ARG A 103 -4.30 -16.41 -4.90
CA ARG A 103 -4.36 -17.88 -4.83
C ARG A 103 -3.11 -18.46 -4.21
N SER A 104 -1.92 -18.14 -4.74
CA SER A 104 -0.65 -18.63 -4.21
C SER A 104 -0.41 -18.21 -2.75
N THR A 105 -0.94 -17.07 -2.35
CA THR A 105 -0.91 -16.61 -0.95
C THR A 105 -1.74 -17.51 -0.06
N ALA A 106 -2.96 -17.88 -0.47
CA ALA A 106 -3.79 -18.81 0.27
C ALA A 106 -3.17 -20.23 0.32
N GLU A 107 -2.62 -20.70 -0.81
CA GLU A 107 -1.93 -21.98 -0.92
C GLU A 107 -0.69 -22.08 -0.01
N ALA A 108 -0.01 -20.97 0.27
CA ALA A 108 1.20 -20.93 1.09
C ALA A 108 0.95 -21.39 2.54
N HIS A 109 -0.28 -21.29 3.04
CA HIS A 109 -0.66 -21.79 4.37
C HIS A 109 -0.88 -23.31 4.41
N GLY A 110 -0.87 -23.98 3.26
CA GLY A 110 -0.96 -25.42 3.16
C GLY A 110 -2.36 -25.97 3.46
N LYS A 111 -2.38 -27.23 3.90
CA LYS A 111 -3.61 -27.97 4.18
C LYS A 111 -3.59 -28.56 5.55
N ASP A 112 -4.71 -28.50 6.23
CA ASP A 112 -4.95 -29.20 7.49
C ASP A 112 -5.55 -30.58 7.24
N THR A 113 -5.13 -31.52 8.09
CA THR A 113 -5.65 -32.87 8.08
C THR A 113 -6.45 -33.11 9.35
N THR A 114 -7.75 -33.33 9.20
CA THR A 114 -8.66 -33.64 10.30
C THR A 114 -9.15 -35.09 10.17
N ILE A 115 -9.17 -35.82 11.31
CA ILE A 115 -9.77 -37.14 11.37
C ILE A 115 -11.20 -36.97 11.89
N THR A 116 -12.18 -37.42 11.11
CA THR A 116 -13.58 -37.36 11.50
C THR A 116 -13.90 -38.38 12.59
N LEU A 117 -15.02 -38.23 13.25
CA LEU A 117 -15.49 -39.19 14.25
C LEU A 117 -15.73 -40.61 13.68
N SER A 118 -15.92 -40.72 12.35
CA SER A 118 -16.00 -42.00 11.61
C SER A 118 -14.62 -42.62 11.31
N GLY A 119 -13.54 -41.93 11.63
CA GLY A 119 -12.17 -42.39 11.34
C GLY A 119 -11.65 -41.98 9.95
N ASP A 120 -12.46 -41.29 9.15
CA ASP A 120 -12.05 -40.84 7.82
C ASP A 120 -11.11 -39.64 7.91
N THR A 121 -10.08 -39.64 7.09
CA THR A 121 -9.15 -38.51 6.97
C THR A 121 -9.69 -37.49 5.98
N VAL A 122 -9.94 -36.28 6.44
CA VAL A 122 -10.36 -35.14 5.60
C VAL A 122 -9.22 -34.15 5.52
N ILE A 123 -8.74 -33.89 4.28
CA ILE A 123 -7.73 -32.90 4.00
C ILE A 123 -8.42 -31.67 3.42
N LYS A 124 -8.26 -30.51 4.08
CA LYS A 124 -8.81 -29.23 3.63
C LYS A 124 -7.72 -28.17 3.58
N TRP A 125 -7.86 -27.22 2.70
CA TRP A 125 -7.02 -26.03 2.73
C TRP A 125 -7.24 -25.28 4.05
N VAL A 126 -6.18 -24.73 4.63
CA VAL A 126 -6.28 -23.76 5.74
C VAL A 126 -7.10 -22.56 5.28
N ARG A 127 -6.78 -22.07 4.08
CA ARG A 127 -7.57 -21.06 3.35
C ARG A 127 -7.83 -21.56 1.93
N ASP A 128 -9.09 -21.70 1.54
CA ASP A 128 -9.44 -22.23 0.22
C ASP A 128 -8.99 -21.24 -0.88
N PRO A 129 -8.06 -21.64 -1.76
CA PRO A 129 -7.58 -20.77 -2.84
C PRO A 129 -8.68 -20.30 -3.81
N LEU A 130 -9.74 -21.08 -3.98
CA LEU A 130 -10.87 -20.71 -4.85
C LEU A 130 -11.64 -19.51 -4.29
N ILE A 131 -11.81 -19.45 -2.96
CA ILE A 131 -12.41 -18.30 -2.27
C ILE A 131 -11.56 -17.04 -2.47
N ALA A 132 -10.22 -17.18 -2.36
CA ALA A 132 -9.31 -16.06 -2.62
C ALA A 132 -9.43 -15.54 -4.07
N GLU A 133 -9.49 -16.43 -5.06
CA GLU A 133 -9.67 -16.03 -6.47
C GLU A 133 -11.02 -15.35 -6.72
N ALA A 134 -12.11 -15.82 -6.09
CA ALA A 134 -13.44 -15.24 -6.19
C ALA A 134 -13.49 -13.79 -5.64
N MET A 135 -12.59 -13.42 -4.74
CA MET A 135 -12.43 -12.03 -4.28
C MET A 135 -11.89 -11.10 -5.37
N VAL A 136 -11.29 -11.62 -6.45
CA VAL A 136 -10.72 -10.84 -7.55
C VAL A 136 -11.65 -10.80 -8.75
N ASP A 137 -12.29 -11.93 -9.09
CA ASP A 137 -12.93 -12.13 -10.39
C ASP A 137 -14.31 -12.80 -10.27
N THR A 138 -15.34 -12.12 -10.75
CA THR A 138 -16.73 -12.60 -10.76
C THR A 138 -16.94 -13.90 -11.54
N ARG A 139 -16.03 -14.25 -12.45
CA ARG A 139 -16.10 -15.51 -13.21
C ARG A 139 -15.80 -16.74 -12.36
N ILE A 140 -15.14 -16.55 -11.23
CA ILE A 140 -14.82 -17.60 -10.27
C ILE A 140 -15.96 -17.71 -9.28
N VAL A 141 -16.67 -18.83 -9.29
CA VAL A 141 -17.85 -19.07 -8.45
C VAL A 141 -17.51 -20.11 -7.40
N VAL A 142 -17.81 -19.80 -6.15
CA VAL A 142 -17.71 -20.73 -5.02
C VAL A 142 -19.11 -21.25 -4.69
N PRO A 143 -19.43 -22.53 -4.97
CA PRO A 143 -20.77 -23.08 -4.76
C PRO A 143 -21.25 -22.90 -3.32
N GLY A 144 -22.43 -22.30 -3.14
CA GLY A 144 -23.03 -22.06 -1.83
C GLY A 144 -22.55 -20.82 -1.09
N LEU A 145 -21.63 -20.03 -1.68
CA LEU A 145 -21.12 -18.80 -1.10
C LEU A 145 -21.40 -17.57 -1.98
N ASP A 146 -21.13 -17.65 -3.26
CA ASP A 146 -21.33 -16.55 -4.20
C ASP A 146 -21.92 -17.01 -5.55
N ASP A 147 -22.10 -16.06 -6.45
CA ASP A 147 -22.53 -16.26 -7.83
C ASP A 147 -21.68 -15.39 -8.78
N SER A 148 -21.83 -15.61 -10.09
CA SER A 148 -21.07 -14.93 -11.12
C SER A 148 -21.42 -13.44 -11.33
N THR A 149 -22.29 -12.86 -10.52
CA THR A 149 -22.76 -11.48 -10.71
C THR A 149 -21.97 -10.46 -9.91
N LYS A 150 -21.20 -10.89 -8.92
CA LYS A 150 -20.48 -10.02 -7.99
C LYS A 150 -19.11 -10.58 -7.62
N VAL A 151 -18.20 -9.68 -7.26
CA VAL A 151 -16.93 -10.04 -6.63
C VAL A 151 -17.17 -10.41 -5.17
N LEU A 152 -16.54 -11.48 -4.71
CA LEU A 152 -16.72 -11.96 -3.35
C LEU A 152 -16.17 -11.00 -2.30
N THR A 153 -16.99 -10.72 -1.30
CA THR A 153 -16.61 -10.08 -0.06
C THR A 153 -17.27 -10.85 1.08
N LEU A 154 -16.48 -11.29 2.03
CA LEU A 154 -16.95 -12.06 3.18
C LEU A 154 -17.20 -11.12 4.37
N THR A 155 -18.34 -11.27 5.01
CA THR A 155 -18.57 -10.77 6.37
C THR A 155 -17.78 -11.58 7.39
N ALA A 156 -17.61 -11.08 8.61
CA ALA A 156 -16.92 -11.80 9.67
C ALA A 156 -17.51 -13.21 9.95
N GLN A 157 -18.83 -13.37 9.82
CA GLN A 157 -19.51 -14.65 10.03
C GLN A 157 -19.32 -15.61 8.85
N GLU A 158 -19.39 -15.11 7.62
CA GLU A 158 -19.10 -15.91 6.42
C GLU A 158 -17.64 -16.35 6.42
N ALA A 159 -16.71 -15.43 6.73
CA ALA A 159 -15.30 -15.74 6.84
C ALA A 159 -15.02 -16.83 7.89
N LEU A 160 -15.72 -16.78 9.06
CA LEU A 160 -15.62 -17.82 10.09
C LEU A 160 -16.15 -19.17 9.57
N LYS A 161 -17.31 -19.17 8.92
CA LYS A 161 -17.93 -20.38 8.37
C LYS A 161 -17.06 -21.05 7.30
N TRP A 162 -16.37 -20.26 6.49
CA TRP A 162 -15.58 -20.73 5.36
C TRP A 162 -14.06 -20.84 5.65
N GLY A 163 -13.63 -20.67 6.91
CA GLY A 163 -12.24 -20.86 7.34
C GLY A 163 -11.29 -19.74 6.95
N TYR A 164 -11.80 -18.55 6.69
CA TYR A 164 -10.99 -17.33 6.43
C TYR A 164 -10.82 -16.46 7.68
N ASN A 165 -11.47 -16.79 8.76
CA ASN A 165 -11.40 -16.10 10.05
C ASN A 165 -11.40 -17.16 11.16
N GLU A 166 -10.43 -17.14 12.04
CA GLU A 166 -10.31 -18.08 13.16
C GLU A 166 -11.31 -17.76 14.28
N ALA A 167 -11.63 -16.48 14.48
CA ALA A 167 -12.64 -16.07 15.44
C ALA A 167 -13.16 -14.66 15.19
N VAL A 168 -14.42 -14.44 15.58
CA VAL A 168 -14.98 -13.09 15.70
C VAL A 168 -14.68 -12.57 17.09
N VAL A 169 -13.96 -11.44 17.19
CA VAL A 169 -13.46 -10.86 18.44
C VAL A 169 -13.69 -9.35 18.45
N ASN A 170 -13.74 -8.73 19.62
CA ASN A 170 -14.03 -7.30 19.72
C ASN A 170 -12.78 -6.44 19.77
N ASN A 171 -11.64 -6.99 20.21
CA ASN A 171 -10.41 -6.23 20.42
C ASN A 171 -9.17 -7.14 20.44
N VAL A 172 -8.00 -6.51 20.39
CA VAL A 172 -6.69 -7.18 20.43
C VAL A 172 -6.49 -7.98 21.72
N HIS A 173 -7.05 -7.52 22.85
CA HIS A 173 -6.91 -8.22 24.13
C HIS A 173 -7.54 -9.62 24.06
N GLU A 174 -8.75 -9.75 23.49
CA GLU A 174 -9.38 -11.07 23.28
C GLU A 174 -8.53 -11.99 22.39
N ILE A 175 -7.87 -11.44 21.37
CA ILE A 175 -6.95 -12.22 20.53
C ILE A 175 -5.82 -12.81 21.39
N VAL A 176 -5.12 -11.96 22.14
CA VAL A 176 -3.92 -12.37 22.88
C VAL A 176 -4.27 -13.32 24.02
N THR A 177 -5.31 -12.99 24.80
CA THR A 177 -5.61 -13.77 26.02
C THR A 177 -6.43 -15.02 25.73
N GLU A 178 -7.44 -14.93 24.88
CA GLU A 178 -8.39 -16.03 24.67
C GLU A 178 -8.02 -16.94 23.51
N ARG A 179 -7.40 -16.39 22.45
CA ARG A 179 -7.08 -17.15 21.25
C ARG A 179 -5.64 -17.63 21.21
N LEU A 180 -4.69 -16.75 21.59
CA LEU A 180 -3.28 -17.14 21.68
C LEU A 180 -2.90 -17.75 23.05
N GLY A 181 -3.77 -17.64 24.05
CA GLY A 181 -3.57 -18.22 25.36
C GLY A 181 -2.46 -17.55 26.19
N VAL A 182 -2.20 -16.27 25.94
CA VAL A 182 -1.15 -15.50 26.64
C VAL A 182 -1.84 -14.52 27.61
N PRO A 183 -2.03 -14.88 28.90
CA PRO A 183 -2.77 -14.04 29.86
C PRO A 183 -2.00 -12.80 30.29
N GLU A 184 -0.67 -12.88 30.31
CA GLU A 184 0.20 -11.74 30.66
C GLU A 184 1.06 -11.39 29.45
N TYR A 185 0.89 -10.19 28.95
CA TYR A 185 1.63 -9.69 27.79
C TYR A 185 1.87 -8.18 27.87
N THR A 186 2.87 -7.72 27.16
CA THR A 186 3.12 -6.29 26.93
C THR A 186 2.78 -5.98 25.48
N LEU A 187 1.84 -5.06 25.25
CA LEU A 187 1.48 -4.60 23.92
C LEU A 187 2.23 -3.30 23.62
N GLN A 188 3.15 -3.35 22.67
CA GLN A 188 3.76 -2.17 22.11
C GLN A 188 3.00 -1.74 20.86
N THR A 189 2.27 -0.64 20.96
CA THR A 189 1.52 -0.10 19.83
C THR A 189 2.38 0.86 19.05
N PHE A 190 2.57 0.57 17.77
CA PHE A 190 3.18 1.52 16.86
C PHE A 190 2.20 2.69 16.60
N LYS A 191 2.71 3.90 16.79
CA LYS A 191 2.03 5.14 16.38
C LYS A 191 2.93 5.83 15.37
N PRO A 192 2.39 6.28 14.22
CA PRO A 192 3.14 7.12 13.30
C PRO A 192 3.78 8.29 14.05
N SER A 193 5.01 8.60 13.72
CA SER A 193 5.67 9.79 14.27
C SER A 193 5.12 11.04 13.60
N VAL A 194 5.32 12.20 14.22
CA VAL A 194 4.98 13.50 13.58
C VAL A 194 5.67 13.64 12.21
N TYR A 195 6.84 13.01 12.06
CA TYR A 195 7.56 12.94 10.80
C TYR A 195 6.80 12.12 9.75
N ASP A 196 6.31 10.92 10.11
CA ASP A 196 5.52 10.06 9.21
C ASP A 196 4.24 10.76 8.76
N ASP A 197 3.56 11.45 9.67
CA ASP A 197 2.35 12.24 9.39
C ASP A 197 2.66 13.41 8.43
N LEU A 198 3.80 14.11 8.64
CA LEU A 198 4.22 15.21 7.78
C LEU A 198 4.58 14.71 6.37
N VAL A 199 5.33 13.62 6.26
CA VAL A 199 5.68 12.99 4.98
C VAL A 199 4.42 12.53 4.27
N GLY A 200 3.51 11.85 4.97
CA GLY A 200 2.23 11.42 4.40
C GLY A 200 1.36 12.59 3.92
N PHE A 201 1.34 13.71 4.65
CA PHE A 201 0.66 14.93 4.22
C PHE A 201 1.28 15.52 2.95
N LEU A 202 2.61 15.62 2.89
CA LEU A 202 3.33 16.16 1.74
C LEU A 202 3.23 15.24 0.50
N LEU A 203 3.05 13.94 0.69
CA LEU A 203 2.83 12.97 -0.39
C LEU A 203 1.37 12.91 -0.87
N ASN A 204 0.46 13.70 -0.29
CA ASN A 204 -0.93 13.76 -0.74
C ASN A 204 -1.00 14.24 -2.20
N PRO A 205 -1.67 13.51 -3.13
CA PRO A 205 -1.70 13.84 -4.55
C PRO A 205 -2.20 15.24 -4.86
N ALA A 206 -3.21 15.73 -4.11
CA ALA A 206 -3.74 17.09 -4.31
C ALA A 206 -2.70 18.16 -3.93
N LEU A 207 -1.96 17.95 -2.83
CA LEU A 207 -0.89 18.86 -2.42
C LEU A 207 0.28 18.81 -3.40
N GLN A 208 0.66 17.60 -3.86
CA GLN A 208 1.70 17.40 -4.87
C GLN A 208 1.36 18.16 -6.17
N ALA A 209 0.12 18.09 -6.64
CA ALA A 209 -0.35 18.84 -7.81
C ALA A 209 -0.23 20.37 -7.59
N ILE A 210 -0.58 20.87 -6.39
CA ILE A 210 -0.42 22.30 -6.05
C ILE A 210 1.06 22.70 -6.05
N LEU A 211 1.94 21.89 -5.45
CA LEU A 211 3.37 22.15 -5.43
C LEU A 211 3.96 22.22 -6.86
N VAL A 212 3.57 21.30 -7.75
CA VAL A 212 3.97 21.32 -9.16
C VAL A 212 3.47 22.60 -9.85
N MET A 213 2.24 23.04 -9.61
CA MET A 213 1.72 24.30 -10.15
C MET A 213 2.52 25.51 -9.67
N ILE A 214 2.91 25.54 -8.38
CA ILE A 214 3.75 26.63 -7.82
C ILE A 214 5.14 26.62 -8.45
N ILE A 215 5.76 25.44 -8.65
CA ILE A 215 7.06 25.30 -9.30
C ILE A 215 7.00 25.86 -10.72
N ILE A 216 6.07 25.36 -11.54
CA ILE A 216 5.92 25.78 -12.95
C ILE A 216 5.55 27.25 -13.04
N GLY A 217 4.56 27.68 -12.26
CA GLY A 217 4.12 29.07 -12.22
C GLY A 217 5.20 30.03 -11.78
N GLY A 218 5.94 29.69 -10.70
CA GLY A 218 7.02 30.51 -10.21
C GLY A 218 8.16 30.66 -11.23
N ILE A 219 8.57 29.58 -11.89
CA ILE A 219 9.52 29.60 -12.99
C ILE A 219 9.02 30.50 -14.14
N TYR A 220 7.76 30.32 -14.55
CA TYR A 220 7.16 31.10 -15.62
C TYR A 220 7.13 32.61 -15.32
N PHE A 221 6.70 33.01 -14.12
CA PHE A 221 6.65 34.42 -13.73
C PHE A 221 8.04 35.04 -13.60
N GLU A 222 9.03 34.30 -13.11
CA GLU A 222 10.41 34.76 -13.03
C GLU A 222 11.00 35.05 -14.42
N LEU A 223 10.67 34.24 -15.42
CA LEU A 223 11.10 34.44 -16.81
C LEU A 223 10.45 35.66 -17.46
N GLN A 224 9.30 36.13 -16.95
CA GLN A 224 8.61 37.32 -17.46
C GLN A 224 9.06 38.62 -16.82
N THR A 225 9.70 38.56 -15.64
CA THR A 225 10.11 39.75 -14.88
C THR A 225 11.64 39.81 -14.81
N PRO A 226 12.28 40.97 -15.10
CA PRO A 226 13.72 41.08 -14.98
C PRO A 226 14.15 41.12 -13.50
N GLY A 227 14.95 40.13 -13.10
CA GLY A 227 15.55 40.03 -11.76
C GLY A 227 15.00 38.84 -10.96
N ILE A 228 15.81 38.34 -10.00
CA ILE A 228 15.40 37.23 -9.10
C ILE A 228 14.44 37.78 -8.03
N GLY A 229 13.22 37.26 -7.99
CA GLY A 229 12.18 37.76 -7.12
C GLY A 229 11.44 36.69 -6.30
N PHE A 230 10.28 37.11 -5.75
CA PHE A 230 9.42 36.23 -4.96
C PHE A 230 9.00 34.93 -5.71
N PRO A 231 8.71 34.95 -7.03
CA PRO A 231 8.28 33.75 -7.75
C PRO A 231 9.34 32.64 -7.72
N SER A 232 10.63 32.98 -7.89
CA SER A 232 11.71 31.98 -7.84
C SER A 232 11.91 31.40 -6.43
N ALA A 233 11.77 32.23 -5.40
CA ALA A 233 11.84 31.75 -4.01
C ALA A 233 10.67 30.78 -3.70
N ALA A 234 9.44 31.13 -4.14
CA ALA A 234 8.27 30.27 -3.97
C ALA A 234 8.44 28.92 -4.72
N ALA A 235 8.94 28.96 -5.97
CA ALA A 235 9.22 27.76 -6.75
C ALA A 235 10.28 26.86 -6.08
N LEU A 236 11.34 27.45 -5.53
CA LEU A 236 12.39 26.70 -4.83
C LEU A 236 11.85 26.01 -3.56
N ILE A 237 11.09 26.73 -2.74
CA ILE A 237 10.44 26.16 -1.54
C ILE A 237 9.50 25.03 -1.94
N ALA A 238 8.66 25.25 -2.94
CA ALA A 238 7.74 24.22 -3.43
C ALA A 238 8.50 22.99 -3.97
N ALA A 239 9.62 23.18 -4.67
CA ALA A 239 10.46 22.08 -5.14
C ALA A 239 11.06 21.27 -3.98
N VAL A 240 11.56 21.92 -2.93
CA VAL A 240 12.05 21.21 -1.74
C VAL A 240 10.93 20.42 -1.07
N LEU A 241 9.74 21.01 -0.87
CA LEU A 241 8.60 20.34 -0.28
C LEU A 241 8.08 19.18 -1.17
N TYR A 242 8.25 19.27 -2.48
CA TYR A 242 7.89 18.22 -3.43
C TYR A 242 8.87 17.05 -3.41
N PHE A 243 10.18 17.33 -3.55
CA PHE A 243 11.20 16.28 -3.72
C PHE A 243 11.69 15.68 -2.41
N ALA A 244 11.72 16.44 -1.29
CA ALA A 244 12.25 15.94 -0.03
C ALA A 244 11.50 14.68 0.47
N PRO A 245 10.16 14.69 0.58
CA PRO A 245 9.42 13.49 1.02
C PRO A 245 9.56 12.33 0.02
N LEU A 246 9.58 12.60 -1.28
CA LEU A 246 9.76 11.57 -2.31
C LEU A 246 11.15 10.91 -2.21
N TYR A 247 12.19 11.66 -1.90
CA TYR A 247 13.54 11.13 -1.72
C TYR A 247 13.67 10.33 -0.42
N LEU A 248 13.14 10.85 0.68
CA LEU A 248 13.20 10.22 2.00
C LEU A 248 12.41 8.90 2.05
N ASP A 249 11.33 8.81 1.29
CA ASP A 249 10.50 7.59 1.17
C ASP A 249 11.02 6.61 0.09
N GLY A 250 12.22 6.87 -0.45
CA GLY A 250 12.83 6.04 -1.51
C GLY A 250 12.07 6.06 -2.84
N LEU A 251 11.12 6.98 -2.97
CA LEU A 251 10.25 7.10 -4.14
C LEU A 251 10.90 7.89 -5.28
N ALA A 252 11.84 8.79 -5.02
CA ALA A 252 12.61 9.48 -6.02
C ALA A 252 14.05 8.97 -6.05
N ALA A 253 14.56 8.68 -7.24
CA ALA A 253 15.96 8.34 -7.41
C ALA A 253 16.83 9.61 -7.37
N SER A 254 18.05 9.49 -6.84
CA SER A 254 18.98 10.63 -6.72
C SER A 254 19.26 11.32 -8.05
N TRP A 255 19.23 10.59 -9.17
CA TRP A 255 19.49 11.15 -10.50
C TRP A 255 18.34 12.06 -10.99
N GLU A 256 17.10 11.83 -10.58
CA GLU A 256 15.94 12.68 -10.91
C GLU A 256 16.10 14.06 -10.29
N ILE A 257 16.52 14.09 -9.03
CA ILE A 257 16.82 15.35 -8.31
C ILE A 257 18.00 16.07 -8.96
N LEU A 258 19.04 15.33 -9.36
CA LEU A 258 20.21 15.91 -10.04
C LEU A 258 19.84 16.56 -11.38
N ILE A 259 18.98 15.91 -12.19
CA ILE A 259 18.48 16.48 -13.45
C ILE A 259 17.65 17.75 -13.19
N PHE A 260 16.80 17.73 -12.17
CA PHE A 260 16.01 18.90 -11.80
C PHE A 260 16.91 20.08 -11.37
N ILE A 261 17.90 19.83 -10.52
CA ILE A 261 18.89 20.85 -10.10
C ILE A 261 19.69 21.36 -11.30
N ALA A 262 20.14 20.47 -12.19
CA ALA A 262 20.85 20.86 -13.41
C ALA A 262 19.98 21.75 -14.31
N GLY A 263 18.68 21.44 -14.43
CA GLY A 263 17.70 22.27 -15.14
C GLY A 263 17.58 23.68 -14.55
N ILE A 264 17.52 23.78 -13.21
CA ILE A 264 17.48 25.09 -12.53
C ILE A 264 18.79 25.88 -12.78
N ILE A 265 19.95 25.22 -12.67
CA ILE A 265 21.24 25.86 -12.91
C ILE A 265 21.34 26.40 -14.34
N LEU A 266 20.92 25.60 -15.34
CA LEU A 266 20.89 26.01 -16.73
C LEU A 266 19.96 27.22 -16.95
N MET A 267 18.82 27.23 -16.29
CA MET A 267 17.87 28.36 -16.34
C MET A 267 18.47 29.63 -15.75
N ILE A 268 19.15 29.53 -14.60
CA ILE A 268 19.83 30.66 -13.96
C ILE A 268 20.95 31.19 -14.86
N LEU A 269 21.76 30.33 -15.47
CA LEU A 269 22.83 30.71 -16.39
C LEU A 269 22.26 31.42 -17.63
N GLU A 270 21.11 30.98 -18.15
CA GLU A 270 20.48 31.67 -19.29
C GLU A 270 19.96 33.05 -18.93
N LEU A 271 19.41 33.24 -17.74
CA LEU A 271 18.95 34.55 -17.25
C LEU A 271 20.09 35.55 -17.01
N ILE A 272 21.23 35.08 -16.51
CA ILE A 272 22.35 35.96 -16.07
C ILE A 272 23.39 36.16 -17.17
N VAL A 273 23.71 35.13 -17.95
CA VAL A 273 24.88 35.12 -18.85
C VAL A 273 24.51 35.33 -20.31
N ILE A 274 23.28 34.96 -20.73
CA ILE A 274 22.93 35.00 -22.15
C ILE A 274 21.66 35.84 -22.32
N PRO A 275 21.78 37.13 -22.67
CA PRO A 275 20.62 37.98 -22.93
C PRO A 275 19.93 37.55 -24.23
N GLY A 276 18.76 36.95 -24.12
CA GLY A 276 17.90 36.61 -25.26
C GLY A 276 17.05 35.35 -24.99
N PHE A 277 15.73 35.54 -25.02
CA PHE A 277 14.74 34.46 -24.96
C PHE A 277 14.90 33.58 -26.19
N GLY A 278 15.67 32.48 -26.07
CA GLY A 278 15.96 31.57 -27.15
C GLY A 278 15.36 30.17 -26.94
N TRP A 279 15.45 29.36 -27.96
CA TRP A 279 14.98 27.96 -28.04
C TRP A 279 15.55 27.04 -26.92
N ARG A 280 16.54 27.49 -26.16
CA ARG A 280 17.17 26.78 -25.04
C ARG A 280 16.26 26.65 -23.81
N VAL A 281 15.37 27.63 -23.57
CA VAL A 281 14.34 27.55 -22.52
C VAL A 281 13.42 26.35 -22.74
N TYR A 282 13.14 26.02 -24.01
CA TYR A 282 12.36 24.82 -24.34
C TYR A 282 13.07 23.53 -23.95
N TRP A 283 14.40 23.46 -24.02
CA TRP A 283 15.16 22.29 -23.60
C TRP A 283 15.23 22.14 -22.09
N VAL A 284 15.27 23.23 -21.34
CA VAL A 284 15.23 23.23 -19.87
C VAL A 284 13.87 22.80 -19.38
N LEU A 285 12.79 23.36 -19.96
CA LEU A 285 11.43 22.91 -19.66
C LEU A 285 11.22 21.45 -20.07
N PHE A 286 11.75 21.01 -21.20
CA PHE A 286 11.67 19.64 -21.66
C PHE A 286 12.44 18.66 -20.76
N ALA A 287 13.54 19.09 -20.17
CA ALA A 287 14.31 18.28 -19.20
C ALA A 287 13.65 18.23 -17.82
N CYS A 288 13.00 19.31 -17.37
CA CYS A 288 12.35 19.38 -16.06
C CYS A 288 10.97 18.70 -16.04
N LEU A 289 10.19 18.80 -17.14
CA LEU A 289 8.84 18.24 -17.23
C LEU A 289 8.79 16.71 -17.02
N PRO A 290 9.67 15.88 -17.63
CA PRO A 290 9.66 14.45 -17.37
C PRO A 290 9.89 14.10 -15.90
N CYS A 291 10.78 14.82 -15.20
CA CYS A 291 11.04 14.59 -13.78
C CYS A 291 9.81 14.86 -12.88
N LEU A 292 8.90 15.72 -13.34
CA LEU A 292 7.67 16.04 -12.62
C LEU A 292 6.51 15.07 -12.97
N PHE A 293 6.54 14.45 -14.16
CA PHE A 293 5.44 13.63 -14.67
C PHE A 293 5.76 12.14 -14.85
N LEU A 294 7.01 11.69 -14.68
CA LEU A 294 7.41 10.28 -14.87
C LEU A 294 6.81 9.29 -13.84
N ARG A 295 5.88 9.73 -13.01
CA ARG A 295 5.28 8.93 -11.93
C ARG A 295 3.76 8.94 -11.83
N TRP A 296 3.09 9.40 -12.88
CA TRP A 296 1.61 9.28 -13.01
C TRP A 296 1.21 8.16 -13.94
#